data_8e4d4ddf115461b84444a128e3afdac6
#
_entry.id   8e4d4ddf115461b84444a128e3afdac6
#
_cell.length_a   1.000
_cell.length_b   1.000
_cell.length_c   1.000
_cell.angle_alpha   90.00
_cell.angle_beta   90.00
_cell.angle_gamma   90.00
#
_symmetry.space_group_name_H-M   'P 1'
#
loop_
_entity.id
_entity.type
_entity.pdbx_description
1 polymer ?
#
loop_
_entity_poly.entity_id
_entity_poly.type
_entity_poly.pdbx_seq_one_letter_code
_entity_poly.pdbx_strand_id
1 'polypeptide(L)'
;MNHSKPTEIEMGLLFSAIMKVETGGELNPTYAVGRYQEIGPFQITYNYFLDSGIKGTWTYNCLYVDRSIEVMQAYWNRYAKLHTLEEYARLHNGGPNGMSNMNTLEYWHKVKAMMETGL
;
A
#
# COMPACT_ATOMS: atom_id res chain seq x y z
N MET A 1 26.54 2.40 2.58
CA MET A 1 26.00 1.48 1.58
C MET A 1 24.82 2.14 0.89
N ASN A 2 24.87 2.21 -0.42
CA ASN A 2 23.78 2.84 -1.18
C ASN A 2 22.65 1.85 -1.38
N HIS A 3 21.50 2.19 -0.85
CA HIS A 3 20.28 1.47 -1.18
C HIS A 3 19.64 2.14 -2.39
N SER A 4 19.66 1.45 -3.51
CA SER A 4 18.93 1.94 -4.68
C SER A 4 17.44 1.93 -4.36
N LYS A 5 16.72 2.91 -4.88
CA LYS A 5 15.26 2.86 -4.83
C LYS A 5 14.76 1.63 -5.60
N PRO A 6 13.60 1.08 -5.23
CA PRO A 6 13.02 -0.01 -5.98
C PRO A 6 12.83 0.33 -7.45
N THR A 7 13.05 -0.66 -8.32
CA THR A 7 12.80 -0.51 -9.75
C THR A 7 11.31 -0.45 -10.05
N GLU A 8 10.95 -0.05 -11.26
CA GLU A 8 9.54 -0.06 -11.70
C GLU A 8 8.94 -1.46 -11.65
N ILE A 9 9.72 -2.48 -12.00
CA ILE A 9 9.27 -3.88 -11.93
C ILE A 9 9.00 -4.27 -10.48
N GLU A 10 9.91 -3.94 -9.57
CA GLU A 10 9.73 -4.22 -8.15
C GLU A 10 8.52 -3.49 -7.59
N MET A 11 8.31 -2.24 -7.96
CA MET A 11 7.12 -1.49 -7.53
C MET A 11 5.84 -2.12 -8.06
N GLY A 12 5.83 -2.57 -9.31
CA GLY A 12 4.67 -3.28 -9.86
C GLY A 12 4.34 -4.56 -9.09
N LEU A 13 5.37 -5.34 -8.75
CA LEU A 13 5.21 -6.53 -7.92
C LEU A 13 4.70 -6.18 -6.52
N LEU A 14 5.20 -5.10 -5.94
CA LEU A 14 4.76 -4.62 -4.63
C LEU A 14 3.27 -4.25 -4.64
N PHE A 15 2.85 -3.44 -5.61
CA PHE A 15 1.44 -3.05 -5.70
C PHE A 15 0.52 -4.26 -5.89
N SER A 16 0.90 -5.18 -6.78
CA SER A 16 0.12 -6.40 -6.99
C SER A 16 0.02 -7.24 -5.71
N ALA A 17 1.13 -7.38 -4.99
CA ALA A 17 1.17 -8.15 -3.75
C ALA A 17 0.32 -7.51 -2.65
N ILE A 18 0.45 -6.19 -2.47
CA ILE A 18 -0.37 -5.47 -1.49
C ILE A 18 -1.85 -5.65 -1.78
N MET A 19 -2.25 -5.51 -3.04
CA MET A 19 -3.65 -5.69 -3.43
C MET A 19 -4.16 -7.08 -3.06
N LYS A 20 -3.39 -8.12 -3.35
CA LYS A 20 -3.76 -9.51 -3.03
C LYS A 20 -3.86 -9.74 -1.52
N VAL A 21 -2.93 -9.21 -0.76
CA VAL A 21 -2.94 -9.35 0.71
C VAL A 21 -4.14 -8.62 1.29
N GLU A 22 -4.43 -7.40 0.82
CA GLU A 22 -5.51 -6.59 1.37
C GLU A 22 -6.90 -7.10 1.01
N THR A 23 -7.07 -7.68 -0.17
CA THR A 23 -8.39 -8.10 -0.65
C THR A 23 -8.62 -9.60 -0.60
N GLY A 24 -7.61 -10.38 -0.20
CA GLY A 24 -7.71 -11.83 -0.18
C GLY A 24 -7.91 -12.45 -1.55
N GLY A 25 -7.53 -11.74 -2.62
CA GLY A 25 -7.72 -12.23 -3.99
C GLY A 25 -9.10 -11.96 -4.56
N GLU A 26 -9.84 -10.99 -4.00
CA GLU A 26 -11.16 -10.60 -4.49
C GLU A 26 -11.11 -10.30 -6.00
N LEU A 27 -12.04 -10.89 -6.77
CA LEU A 27 -12.09 -10.74 -8.22
C LEU A 27 -12.43 -9.30 -8.64
N ASN A 28 -13.20 -8.59 -7.82
CA ASN A 28 -13.56 -7.21 -8.09
C ASN A 28 -13.16 -6.31 -6.92
N PRO A 29 -11.85 -6.03 -6.78
CA PRO A 29 -11.33 -5.32 -5.61
C PRO A 29 -11.81 -3.87 -5.49
N THR A 30 -12.36 -3.29 -6.56
CA THR A 30 -12.92 -1.93 -6.52
C THR A 30 -14.00 -1.81 -5.46
N TYR A 31 -14.79 -2.87 -5.24
CA TYR A 31 -15.89 -2.84 -4.28
C TYR A 31 -15.55 -3.44 -2.92
N ALA A 32 -14.28 -3.77 -2.69
CA ALA A 32 -13.88 -4.32 -1.40
C ALA A 32 -14.00 -3.25 -0.30
N VAL A 33 -14.64 -3.62 0.81
CA VAL A 33 -14.76 -2.77 2.01
C VAL A 33 -14.24 -3.57 3.19
N GLY A 34 -13.27 -3.00 3.93
CA GLY A 34 -12.66 -3.66 5.06
C GLY A 34 -13.41 -3.43 6.36
N ARG A 35 -12.92 -4.08 7.42
CA ARG A 35 -13.51 -4.08 8.76
C ARG A 35 -13.60 -2.67 9.36
N TYR A 36 -12.63 -1.81 9.04
CA TYR A 36 -12.54 -0.44 9.56
C TYR A 36 -12.91 0.58 8.50
N GLN A 37 -13.74 0.17 7.53
CA GLN A 37 -14.23 1.00 6.43
C GLN A 37 -13.15 1.48 5.46
N GLU A 38 -12.01 0.80 5.43
CA GLU A 38 -11.05 0.99 4.35
C GLU A 38 -11.66 0.46 3.03
N ILE A 39 -11.35 1.12 1.92
CA ILE A 39 -12.01 0.84 0.63
C ILE A 39 -11.02 0.51 -0.48
N GLY A 40 -11.50 -0.22 -1.46
CA GLY A 40 -10.87 -0.41 -2.75
C GLY A 40 -9.76 -1.45 -2.75
N PRO A 41 -9.05 -1.55 -3.88
CA PRO A 41 -8.07 -2.63 -4.09
C PRO A 41 -6.89 -2.59 -3.11
N PHE A 42 -6.58 -1.46 -2.52
CA PHE A 42 -5.48 -1.33 -1.57
C PHE A 42 -5.96 -1.06 -0.15
N GLN A 43 -7.28 -1.08 0.08
CA GLN A 43 -7.88 -0.91 1.41
C GLN A 43 -7.38 0.35 2.11
N ILE A 44 -7.63 1.50 1.49
CA ILE A 44 -7.19 2.81 1.98
C ILE A 44 -8.29 3.45 2.83
N THR A 45 -7.92 3.86 4.06
CA THR A 45 -8.83 4.58 4.95
C THR A 45 -8.97 6.04 4.53
N TYR A 46 -10.02 6.68 5.01
CA TYR A 46 -10.21 8.11 4.77
C TYR A 46 -9.03 8.94 5.31
N ASN A 47 -8.55 8.62 6.51
CA ASN A 47 -7.42 9.35 7.10
C ASN A 47 -6.12 9.18 6.31
N TYR A 48 -5.86 7.97 5.79
CA TYR A 48 -4.73 7.72 4.91
C TYR A 48 -4.81 8.62 3.68
N PHE A 49 -5.99 8.66 3.06
CA PHE A 49 -6.21 9.52 1.89
C PHE A 49 -5.95 11.00 2.21
N LEU A 50 -6.49 11.49 3.33
CA LEU A 50 -6.24 12.87 3.74
C LEU A 50 -4.76 13.16 3.92
N ASP A 51 -4.03 12.25 4.55
CA ASP A 51 -2.60 12.39 4.79
C ASP A 51 -1.77 12.36 3.52
N SER A 52 -2.29 11.76 2.45
CA SER A 52 -1.58 11.75 1.15
C SER A 52 -1.50 13.12 0.53
N GLY A 53 -2.43 14.01 0.86
CA GLY A 53 -2.49 15.35 0.27
C GLY A 53 -3.07 15.37 -1.14
N ILE A 54 -3.49 14.24 -1.69
CA ILE A 54 -4.11 14.17 -3.02
C ILE A 54 -5.47 14.84 -2.96
N LYS A 55 -5.75 15.71 -3.95
CA LYS A 55 -7.01 16.45 -4.03
C LYS A 55 -8.13 15.57 -4.59
N GLY A 56 -9.36 15.96 -4.31
CA GLY A 56 -10.55 15.25 -4.76
C GLY A 56 -11.18 14.47 -3.62
N THR A 57 -12.01 13.48 -3.97
CA THR A 57 -12.71 12.69 -2.98
C THR A 57 -11.98 11.38 -2.70
N TRP A 58 -12.17 10.88 -1.51
CA TRP A 58 -11.64 9.58 -1.10
C TRP A 58 -12.12 8.45 -2.03
N THR A 59 -13.45 8.41 -2.29
CA THR A 59 -14.02 7.35 -3.11
C THR A 59 -13.51 7.40 -4.54
N TYR A 60 -13.43 8.58 -5.15
CA TYR A 60 -12.90 8.70 -6.51
C TYR A 60 -11.44 8.24 -6.61
N ASN A 61 -10.64 8.56 -5.60
CA ASN A 61 -9.21 8.26 -5.65
C ASN A 61 -8.85 6.86 -5.14
N CYS A 62 -9.68 6.25 -4.30
CA CYS A 62 -9.27 5.01 -3.61
C CYS A 62 -10.06 3.77 -4.03
N LEU A 63 -11.01 3.90 -4.96
CA LEU A 63 -11.74 2.75 -5.51
C LEU A 63 -11.06 2.12 -6.72
N TYR A 64 -10.17 2.85 -7.39
CA TYR A 64 -9.53 2.42 -8.64
C TYR A 64 -8.03 2.22 -8.45
N VAL A 65 -7.48 1.22 -9.13
CA VAL A 65 -6.07 0.82 -8.97
C VAL A 65 -5.11 1.97 -9.27
N ASP A 66 -5.22 2.57 -10.44
CA ASP A 66 -4.29 3.60 -10.89
C ASP A 66 -4.31 4.85 -9.99
N ARG A 67 -5.49 5.27 -9.57
CA ARG A 67 -5.61 6.43 -8.68
C ARG A 67 -5.15 6.13 -7.26
N SER A 68 -5.43 4.94 -6.78
CA SER A 68 -4.95 4.51 -5.46
C SER A 68 -3.43 4.47 -5.40
N ILE A 69 -2.78 4.05 -6.47
CA ILE A 69 -1.31 4.05 -6.56
C ILE A 69 -0.77 5.47 -6.39
N GLU A 70 -1.39 6.46 -7.00
CA GLU A 70 -0.97 7.85 -6.81
C GLU A 70 -1.11 8.29 -5.35
N VAL A 71 -2.19 7.90 -4.69
CA VAL A 71 -2.40 8.18 -3.27
C VAL A 71 -1.30 7.53 -2.42
N MET A 72 -1.00 6.27 -2.68
CA MET A 72 0.04 5.54 -1.95
C MET A 72 1.42 6.15 -2.16
N GLN A 73 1.76 6.51 -3.38
CA GLN A 73 3.06 7.14 -3.68
C GLN A 73 3.19 8.50 -3.00
N ALA A 74 2.13 9.30 -2.99
CA ALA A 74 2.13 10.59 -2.29
C ALA A 74 2.30 10.40 -0.78
N TYR A 75 1.63 9.40 -0.22
CA TYR A 75 1.74 9.06 1.19
C TYR A 75 3.18 8.64 1.54
N TRP A 76 3.79 7.77 0.75
CA TRP A 76 5.17 7.32 0.96
C TRP A 76 6.17 8.47 0.78
N ASN A 77 5.95 9.36 -0.20
CA ASN A 77 6.80 10.54 -0.36
C ASN A 77 6.80 11.41 0.89
N ARG A 78 5.67 11.46 1.58
CA ARG A 78 5.55 12.26 2.79
C ARG A 78 6.22 11.61 4.00
N TYR A 79 6.09 10.31 4.16
CA TYR A 79 6.44 9.62 5.41
C TYR A 79 7.65 8.69 5.32
N ALA A 80 8.00 8.20 4.14
CA ALA A 80 9.11 7.25 4.01
C ALA A 80 10.45 7.96 4.19
N LYS A 81 11.39 7.25 4.82
CA LYS A 81 12.74 7.73 5.07
C LYS A 81 13.78 6.92 4.31
N LEU A 82 13.57 5.62 4.19
CA LEU A 82 14.49 4.69 3.56
C LEU A 82 14.13 4.41 2.10
N HIS A 83 12.86 4.53 1.75
CA HIS A 83 12.33 4.26 0.41
C HIS A 83 12.64 2.84 -0.06
N THR A 84 12.40 1.87 0.82
CA THR A 84 12.53 0.44 0.51
C THR A 84 11.15 -0.19 0.36
N LEU A 85 11.11 -1.37 -0.29
CA LEU A 85 9.86 -2.13 -0.42
C LEU A 85 9.27 -2.47 0.94
N GLU A 86 10.11 -2.87 1.89
CA GLU A 86 9.67 -3.18 3.25
C GLU A 86 9.04 -1.97 3.92
N GLU A 87 9.69 -0.82 3.85
CA GLU A 87 9.17 0.39 4.47
C GLU A 87 7.83 0.77 3.84
N TYR A 88 7.72 0.74 2.52
CA TYR A 88 6.46 1.07 1.84
C TYR A 88 5.32 0.18 2.32
N ALA A 89 5.54 -1.13 2.35
CA ALA A 89 4.51 -2.06 2.83
C ALA A 89 4.13 -1.79 4.28
N ARG A 90 5.12 -1.57 5.14
CA ARG A 90 4.87 -1.37 6.57
C ARG A 90 4.22 -0.03 6.87
N LEU A 91 4.54 1.03 6.13
CA LEU A 91 3.84 2.31 6.25
C LEU A 91 2.39 2.19 5.74
N HIS A 92 2.17 1.43 4.67
CA HIS A 92 0.83 1.21 4.16
C HIS A 92 -0.07 0.54 5.19
N ASN A 93 0.46 -0.46 5.88
CA ASN A 93 -0.29 -1.22 6.87
C ASN A 93 -0.44 -0.50 8.22
N GLY A 94 0.62 0.16 8.68
CA GLY A 94 0.70 0.67 10.06
C GLY A 94 0.74 2.18 10.21
N GLY A 95 0.74 2.93 9.11
CA GLY A 95 0.81 4.38 9.17
C GLY A 95 2.24 4.91 9.34
N PRO A 96 2.39 6.21 9.68
CA PRO A 96 3.72 6.85 9.75
C PRO A 96 4.70 6.17 10.71
N ASN A 97 4.20 5.48 11.72
CA ASN A 97 5.02 4.77 12.70
C ASN A 97 5.10 3.26 12.40
N GLY A 98 4.74 2.84 11.18
CA GLY A 98 4.68 1.43 10.81
C GLY A 98 5.98 0.67 11.06
N MET A 99 7.12 1.29 10.81
CA MET A 99 8.42 0.63 10.99
C MET A 99 8.76 0.30 12.44
N SER A 100 8.10 0.93 13.41
CA SER A 100 8.29 0.63 14.82
C SER A 100 7.23 -0.30 15.39
N ASN A 101 6.32 -0.79 14.56
CA ASN A 101 5.23 -1.68 14.96
C ASN A 101 5.50 -3.10 14.46
N MET A 102 5.67 -4.06 15.37
CA MET A 102 5.97 -5.46 15.01
C MET A 102 4.88 -6.12 14.18
N ASN A 103 3.62 -5.69 14.33
CA ASN A 103 2.53 -6.24 13.51
C ASN A 103 2.73 -5.96 12.03
N THR A 104 3.37 -4.86 11.67
CA THR A 104 3.64 -4.53 10.28
C THR A 104 4.75 -5.41 9.68
N LEU A 105 5.60 -6.00 10.52
CA LEU A 105 6.63 -6.92 10.04
C LEU A 105 5.98 -8.22 9.52
N GLU A 106 4.98 -8.75 10.24
CA GLU A 106 4.21 -9.90 9.75
C GLU A 106 3.51 -9.58 8.43
N TYR A 107 2.93 -8.38 8.34
CA TYR A 107 2.31 -7.91 7.10
C TYR A 107 3.34 -7.87 5.95
N TRP A 108 4.52 -7.34 6.21
CA TRP A 108 5.60 -7.31 5.21
C TRP A 108 5.96 -8.73 4.73
N HIS A 109 6.04 -9.68 5.66
CA HIS A 109 6.36 -11.06 5.28
C HIS A 109 5.29 -11.64 4.34
N LYS A 110 4.02 -11.34 4.56
CA LYS A 110 2.93 -11.75 3.66
C LYS A 110 3.06 -11.10 2.28
N VAL A 111 3.33 -9.81 2.26
CA VAL A 111 3.51 -9.07 1.00
C VAL A 111 4.70 -9.63 0.23
N LYS A 112 5.82 -9.83 0.92
CA LYS A 112 7.04 -10.36 0.30
C LYS A 112 6.81 -11.74 -0.31
N ALA A 113 6.11 -12.62 0.40
CA ALA A 113 5.77 -13.95 -0.10
C ALA A 113 4.93 -13.85 -1.38
N MET A 114 3.97 -12.93 -1.42
CA MET A 114 3.16 -12.69 -2.61
C MET A 114 3.99 -12.16 -3.78
N MET A 115 4.96 -11.29 -3.52
CA MET A 115 5.86 -10.78 -4.56
C MET A 115 6.67 -11.92 -5.17
N GLU A 116 7.14 -12.84 -4.35
CA GLU A 116 7.96 -13.98 -4.81
C GLU A 116 7.15 -14.95 -5.67
N THR A 117 5.84 -15.05 -5.46
CA THR A 117 4.97 -15.91 -6.25
C THR A 117 4.34 -15.19 -7.44
N GLY A 118 4.50 -13.88 -7.54
CA GLY A 118 3.89 -13.05 -8.58
C GLY A 118 4.59 -13.09 -9.93
N LEU A 119 5.70 -13.81 -10.00
CA LEU A 119 6.41 -14.00 -11.25
C LEU A 119 5.84 -15.22 -11.98
#